data_9092ec33a1795dfdf5d891da40681c55
#
_entry.id   9092ec33a1795dfdf5d891da40681c55
#
_cell.length_a   1.000
_cell.length_b   1.000
_cell.length_c   1.000
_cell.angle_alpha   90.00
_cell.angle_beta   90.00
_cell.angle_gamma   90.00
#
_symmetry.space_group_name_H-M   'P 1'
#
loop_
_entity.id
_entity.type
_entity.pdbx_description
1 polymer ?
#
loop_
_entity_poly.entity_id
_entity_poly.type
_entity_poly.pdbx_seq_one_letter_code
_entity_poly.pdbx_strand_id
1 'polypeptide(L)'
;ERVAAQEQFDVAEVLLRVLVSLESKITEKDLDVQTQLPDGPVMVWGDPDAVTQVCYNLLDNAVKFSSPQGRLTLRITTKAGKAYIAIGNQGETIPPQQLTHIFDRFHKADSSRSTHKDGVGLGLYIVKTILNTYKEDITVTSQDGFTEFTFTLSEV
;
A
#
# COMPACT_ATOMS: atom_id res chain seq x y z
N GLU A 1 5.89 -4.35 -27.83
CA GLU A 1 5.46 -4.07 -26.46
C GLU A 1 5.81 -5.21 -25.54
N ARG A 2 6.28 -4.88 -24.35
CA ARG A 2 6.81 -5.86 -23.44
C ARG A 2 5.72 -6.49 -22.59
N VAL A 3 5.68 -7.82 -22.54
CA VAL A 3 4.78 -8.51 -21.65
C VAL A 3 5.39 -8.52 -20.24
N ALA A 4 4.59 -8.18 -19.24
CA ALA A 4 5.07 -8.18 -17.87
C ALA A 4 5.42 -9.60 -17.44
N ALA A 5 6.58 -9.75 -16.79
CA ALA A 5 7.01 -11.03 -16.27
C ALA A 5 6.08 -11.42 -15.11
N GLN A 6 5.71 -12.70 -15.07
CA GLN A 6 4.91 -13.24 -13.98
C GLN A 6 5.46 -14.54 -13.50
N GLU A 7 5.59 -14.65 -12.19
CA GLU A 7 5.98 -15.88 -11.53
C GLU A 7 5.13 -16.04 -10.28
N GLN A 8 5.18 -17.20 -9.70
CA GLN A 8 4.45 -17.50 -8.47
C GLN A 8 5.32 -17.11 -7.28
N PHE A 9 4.74 -16.41 -6.32
CA PHE A 9 5.47 -16.04 -5.11
C PHE A 9 4.48 -15.79 -3.98
N ASP A 10 5.01 -15.76 -2.75
CA ASP A 10 4.21 -15.55 -1.54
C ASP A 10 4.13 -14.04 -1.24
N VAL A 11 2.98 -13.44 -1.47
CA VAL A 11 2.81 -11.99 -1.24
C VAL A 11 2.82 -11.65 0.25
N ALA A 12 2.44 -12.59 1.11
CA ALA A 12 2.51 -12.35 2.55
C ALA A 12 3.96 -12.16 3.00
N GLU A 13 4.87 -12.95 2.45
CA GLU A 13 6.28 -12.79 2.75
C GLU A 13 6.82 -11.45 2.26
N VAL A 14 6.42 -11.05 1.04
CA VAL A 14 6.82 -9.76 0.50
C VAL A 14 6.38 -8.63 1.42
N LEU A 15 5.12 -8.67 1.83
CA LEU A 15 4.56 -7.62 2.68
C LEU A 15 5.28 -7.54 4.03
N LEU A 16 5.55 -8.68 4.65
CA LEU A 16 6.24 -8.72 5.94
C LEU A 16 7.68 -8.23 5.83
N ARG A 17 8.35 -8.56 4.73
CA ARG A 17 9.71 -8.09 4.48
C ARG A 17 9.75 -6.57 4.36
N VAL A 18 8.77 -6.00 3.67
CA VAL A 18 8.65 -4.54 3.55
C VAL A 18 8.40 -3.91 4.91
N LEU A 19 7.53 -4.54 5.72
CA LEU A 19 7.25 -4.04 7.07
C LEU A 19 8.53 -3.96 7.89
N VAL A 20 9.34 -5.00 7.85
CA VAL A 20 10.62 -5.03 8.58
C VAL A 20 11.55 -3.92 8.09
N SER A 21 11.56 -3.66 6.78
CA SER A 21 12.44 -2.63 6.22
C SER A 21 12.07 -1.22 6.70
N LEU A 22 10.85 -1.02 7.18
CA LEU A 22 10.38 0.27 7.67
C LEU A 22 10.34 0.35 9.20
N GLU A 23 10.94 -0.62 9.88
CA GLU A 23 10.85 -0.74 11.33
C GLU A 23 11.28 0.52 12.06
N SER A 24 12.38 1.15 11.63
CA SER A 24 12.86 2.34 12.34
C SER A 24 11.88 3.51 12.25
N LYS A 25 11.26 3.69 11.10
CA LYS A 25 10.26 4.75 10.93
C LYS A 25 8.99 4.47 11.74
N ILE A 26 8.61 3.20 11.82
CA ILE A 26 7.46 2.78 12.61
C ILE A 26 7.73 3.01 14.08
N THR A 27 8.90 2.63 14.56
CA THR A 27 9.30 2.82 15.95
C THR A 27 9.37 4.30 16.31
N GLU A 28 9.88 5.12 15.41
CA GLU A 28 10.02 6.56 15.63
C GLU A 28 8.67 7.22 15.94
N LYS A 29 7.62 6.76 15.28
CA LYS A 29 6.26 7.26 15.51
C LYS A 29 5.48 6.45 16.54
N ASP A 30 6.09 5.40 17.06
CA ASP A 30 5.46 4.51 18.04
C ASP A 30 4.11 3.97 17.53
N LEU A 31 4.08 3.51 16.28
CA LEU A 31 2.84 3.04 15.66
C LEU A 31 2.42 1.69 16.23
N ASP A 32 1.11 1.51 16.35
CA ASP A 32 0.51 0.25 16.77
C ASP A 32 0.25 -0.60 15.51
N VAL A 33 1.14 -1.55 15.24
CA VAL A 33 1.04 -2.39 14.05
C VAL A 33 0.12 -3.57 14.34
N GLN A 34 -0.91 -3.72 13.51
CA GLN A 34 -1.87 -4.82 13.62
C GLN A 34 -1.89 -5.56 12.29
N THR A 35 -1.72 -6.88 12.34
CA THR A 35 -1.73 -7.70 11.14
C THR A 35 -2.86 -8.70 11.19
N GLN A 36 -3.43 -8.98 10.02
CA GLN A 36 -4.48 -9.96 9.87
C GLN A 36 -4.19 -10.73 8.58
N LEU A 37 -3.38 -11.76 8.70
CA LEU A 37 -2.86 -12.52 7.58
C LEU A 37 -3.31 -13.98 7.68
N PRO A 38 -3.46 -14.68 6.54
CA PRO A 38 -3.72 -16.11 6.57
C PRO A 38 -2.59 -16.88 7.25
N ASP A 39 -2.89 -18.07 7.72
CA ASP A 39 -1.92 -18.89 8.46
C ASP A 39 -0.77 -19.38 7.61
N GLY A 40 -0.95 -19.51 6.32
CA GLY A 40 0.08 -20.03 5.43
C GLY A 40 0.45 -19.05 4.33
N PRO A 41 1.28 -19.49 3.39
CA PRO A 41 1.66 -18.65 2.26
C PRO A 41 0.43 -18.23 1.44
N VAL A 42 0.51 -17.04 0.85
CA VAL A 42 -0.50 -16.55 -0.09
C VAL A 42 0.17 -16.47 -1.45
N MET A 43 0.02 -17.52 -2.24
CA MET A 43 0.69 -17.61 -3.53
C MET A 43 -0.08 -16.86 -4.59
N VAL A 44 0.60 -15.97 -5.28
CA VAL A 44 0.01 -15.10 -6.29
C VAL A 44 0.88 -15.07 -7.54
N TRP A 45 0.32 -14.56 -8.63
CA TRP A 45 1.05 -14.31 -9.87
C TRP A 45 1.50 -12.87 -9.93
N GLY A 46 2.73 -12.63 -10.37
CA GLY A 46 3.24 -11.29 -10.60
C GLY A 46 4.75 -11.28 -10.67
N ASP A 47 5.31 -10.09 -10.68
CA ASP A 47 6.75 -9.88 -10.55
C ASP A 47 7.03 -9.52 -9.10
N PRO A 48 7.75 -10.35 -8.35
CA PRO A 48 8.02 -10.06 -6.93
C PRO A 48 8.66 -8.70 -6.69
N ASP A 49 9.55 -8.27 -7.59
CA ASP A 49 10.19 -6.96 -7.43
C ASP A 49 9.21 -5.81 -7.60
N ALA A 50 8.34 -5.91 -8.60
CA ALA A 50 7.33 -4.89 -8.83
C ALA A 50 6.32 -4.83 -7.66
N VAL A 51 5.91 -6.00 -7.16
CA VAL A 51 4.98 -6.06 -6.03
C VAL A 51 5.64 -5.56 -4.75
N THR A 52 6.93 -5.83 -4.56
CA THR A 52 7.69 -5.25 -3.44
C THR A 52 7.65 -3.73 -3.50
N GLN A 53 7.79 -3.15 -4.70
CA GLN A 53 7.71 -1.71 -4.87
C GLN A 53 6.31 -1.18 -4.52
N VAL A 54 5.27 -1.90 -4.92
CA VAL A 54 3.90 -1.52 -4.58
C VAL A 54 3.72 -1.52 -3.06
N CYS A 55 4.11 -2.61 -2.41
CA CYS A 55 3.98 -2.73 -0.96
C CYS A 55 4.78 -1.65 -0.23
N TYR A 56 6.02 -1.41 -0.69
CA TYR A 56 6.86 -0.40 -0.07
C TYR A 56 6.24 0.99 -0.19
N ASN A 57 5.78 1.36 -1.39
CA ASN A 57 5.22 2.68 -1.60
C ASN A 57 3.94 2.90 -0.78
N LEU A 58 3.09 1.88 -0.69
CA LEU A 58 1.86 1.99 0.09
C LEU A 58 2.16 2.05 1.59
N LEU A 59 3.07 1.20 2.05
CA LEU A 59 3.38 1.16 3.48
C LEU A 59 4.17 2.37 3.93
N ASP A 60 5.13 2.83 3.12
CA ASP A 60 5.88 4.05 3.42
C ASP A 60 4.93 5.25 3.50
N ASN A 61 3.99 5.33 2.56
CA ASN A 61 2.96 6.37 2.56
C ASN A 61 2.12 6.30 3.83
N ALA A 62 1.70 5.10 4.22
CA ALA A 62 0.90 4.92 5.43
C ALA A 62 1.65 5.35 6.68
N VAL A 63 2.93 5.02 6.78
CA VAL A 63 3.75 5.42 7.92
C VAL A 63 3.91 6.94 7.98
N LYS A 64 4.18 7.57 6.81
CA LYS A 64 4.35 9.01 6.75
C LYS A 64 3.13 9.77 7.24
N PHE A 65 1.94 9.32 6.87
CA PHE A 65 0.72 10.04 7.19
C PHE A 65 0.00 9.51 8.41
N SER A 66 0.61 8.57 9.14
CA SER A 66 0.07 8.10 10.42
C SER A 66 0.24 9.16 11.48
N SER A 67 -0.78 9.29 12.34
CA SER A 67 -0.64 10.06 13.56
C SER A 67 0.31 9.33 14.50
N PRO A 68 1.08 10.06 15.33
CA PRO A 68 1.91 9.40 16.34
C PRO A 68 1.07 8.45 17.19
N GLN A 69 1.59 7.25 17.43
CA GLN A 69 0.90 6.20 18.20
C GLN A 69 -0.36 5.68 17.50
N GLY A 70 -0.54 6.01 16.22
CA GLY A 70 -1.70 5.56 15.49
C GLY A 70 -1.59 4.12 15.06
N ARG A 71 -2.73 3.56 14.61
CA ARG A 71 -2.81 2.20 14.12
C ARG A 71 -2.29 2.10 12.68
N LEU A 72 -1.48 1.09 12.44
CA LEU A 72 -1.02 0.72 11.11
C LEU A 72 -1.47 -0.72 10.86
N THR A 73 -2.32 -0.94 9.87
CA THR A 73 -2.91 -2.27 9.68
C THR A 73 -2.46 -2.88 8.35
N LEU A 74 -2.15 -4.16 8.39
CA LEU A 74 -1.83 -4.96 7.22
C LEU A 74 -2.76 -6.17 7.19
N ARG A 75 -3.50 -6.32 6.12
CA ARG A 75 -4.49 -7.38 6.02
C ARG A 75 -4.45 -8.01 4.64
N ILE A 76 -4.49 -9.34 4.59
CA ILE A 76 -4.60 -10.07 3.33
C ILE A 76 -5.79 -11.02 3.44
N THR A 77 -6.68 -10.95 2.46
CA THR A 77 -7.80 -11.89 2.34
C THR A 77 -7.80 -12.45 0.93
N THR A 78 -8.38 -13.62 0.76
CA THR A 78 -8.49 -14.24 -0.56
C THR A 78 -9.95 -14.55 -0.84
N LYS A 79 -10.38 -14.34 -2.08
CA LYS A 79 -11.75 -14.56 -2.48
C LYS A 79 -11.83 -14.71 -4.00
N ALA A 80 -12.45 -15.76 -4.46
CA ALA A 80 -12.77 -15.95 -5.88
C ALA A 80 -11.54 -15.79 -6.79
N GLY A 81 -10.42 -16.39 -6.38
CA GLY A 81 -9.20 -16.38 -7.20
C GLY A 81 -8.38 -15.11 -7.12
N LYS A 82 -8.72 -14.22 -6.20
CA LYS A 82 -7.98 -12.97 -5.99
C LYS A 82 -7.51 -12.86 -4.57
N ALA A 83 -6.31 -12.32 -4.40
CA ALA A 83 -5.80 -11.90 -3.11
C ALA A 83 -6.01 -10.41 -3.00
N TYR A 84 -6.50 -9.95 -1.86
CA TYR A 84 -6.74 -8.55 -1.55
C TYR A 84 -5.76 -8.14 -0.45
N ILE A 85 -4.89 -7.22 -0.76
CA ILE A 85 -3.86 -6.75 0.17
C ILE A 85 -4.24 -5.33 0.59
N ALA A 86 -4.54 -5.15 1.89
CA ALA A 86 -5.03 -3.90 2.42
C ALA A 86 -4.04 -3.33 3.42
N ILE A 87 -3.65 -2.09 3.21
CA ILE A 87 -2.71 -1.36 4.07
C ILE A 87 -3.43 -0.12 4.55
N GLY A 88 -3.62 0.00 5.86
CA GLY A 88 -4.37 1.10 6.44
C GLY A 88 -3.60 1.82 7.52
N ASN A 89 -3.93 3.09 7.71
CA ASN A 89 -3.31 3.88 8.76
C ASN A 89 -4.30 4.84 9.39
N GLN A 90 -4.14 5.03 10.68
CA GLN A 90 -4.88 6.03 11.42
C GLN A 90 -4.16 7.37 11.29
N GLY A 91 -4.88 8.38 10.80
CA GLY A 91 -4.29 9.69 10.57
C GLY A 91 -5.35 10.64 10.07
N GLU A 92 -4.92 11.72 9.46
CA GLU A 92 -5.83 12.74 8.95
C GLU A 92 -6.67 12.18 7.79
N THR A 93 -7.97 12.41 7.85
CA THR A 93 -8.88 11.97 6.79
C THR A 93 -8.61 12.75 5.50
N ILE A 94 -8.53 12.05 4.38
CA ILE A 94 -8.33 12.67 3.08
C ILE A 94 -9.71 13.07 2.54
N PRO A 95 -9.91 14.34 2.18
CA PRO A 95 -11.21 14.79 1.66
C PRO A 95 -11.60 14.06 0.37
N PRO A 96 -12.89 13.79 0.15
CA PRO A 96 -13.32 13.05 -1.05
C PRO A 96 -12.84 13.65 -2.37
N GLN A 97 -12.78 14.98 -2.48
CA GLN A 97 -12.34 15.61 -3.72
C GLN A 97 -10.87 15.38 -3.99
N GLN A 98 -10.08 15.06 -2.97
CA GLN A 98 -8.68 14.72 -3.17
C GLN A 98 -8.48 13.25 -3.48
N LEU A 99 -9.37 12.38 -3.00
CA LEU A 99 -9.26 10.95 -3.29
C LEU A 99 -9.35 10.66 -4.78
N THR A 100 -10.11 11.46 -5.54
CA THR A 100 -10.24 11.25 -6.98
C THR A 100 -8.93 11.50 -7.73
N HIS A 101 -7.98 12.20 -7.11
CA HIS A 101 -6.70 12.55 -7.73
C HIS A 101 -5.51 11.92 -7.02
N ILE A 102 -5.77 11.01 -6.05
CA ILE A 102 -4.71 10.51 -5.17
C ILE A 102 -3.61 9.74 -5.94
N PHE A 103 -3.95 9.15 -7.08
CA PHE A 103 -3.00 8.43 -7.90
C PHE A 103 -2.41 9.25 -9.04
N ASP A 104 -2.79 10.53 -9.13
CA ASP A 104 -2.29 11.38 -10.19
C ASP A 104 -0.80 11.68 -9.98
N ARG A 105 -0.10 11.86 -11.08
CA ARG A 105 1.32 12.18 -11.04
C ARG A 105 1.52 13.51 -10.33
N PHE A 106 2.47 13.54 -9.39
CA PHE A 106 2.84 14.72 -8.59
C PHE A 106 1.73 15.23 -7.68
N HIS A 107 0.68 14.43 -7.46
CA HIS A 107 -0.38 14.83 -6.54
C HIS A 107 0.10 14.77 -5.09
N LYS A 108 -0.26 15.78 -4.30
CA LYS A 108 -0.12 15.78 -2.85
C LYS A 108 -1.47 16.09 -2.24
N ALA A 109 -1.86 15.32 -1.23
CA ALA A 109 -3.21 15.37 -0.68
C ALA A 109 -3.56 16.73 -0.07
N ASP A 110 -2.55 17.44 0.46
CA ASP A 110 -2.77 18.68 1.20
C ASP A 110 -1.54 19.55 1.08
N SER A 111 -1.74 20.85 0.84
CA SER A 111 -0.62 21.78 0.74
C SER A 111 0.19 21.85 2.04
N SER A 112 -0.46 21.67 3.20
CA SER A 112 0.24 21.65 4.47
C SER A 112 1.16 20.45 4.60
N ARG A 113 0.94 19.41 3.81
CA ARG A 113 1.80 18.23 3.79
C ARG A 113 3.00 18.39 2.87
N SER A 114 3.10 19.52 2.20
CA SER A 114 4.27 19.80 1.36
C SER A 114 5.56 19.85 2.15
N THR A 115 5.47 19.90 3.48
CA THR A 115 6.64 19.80 4.34
C THR A 115 7.29 18.42 4.30
N HIS A 116 6.61 17.41 3.81
CA HIS A 116 7.20 16.09 3.59
C HIS A 116 8.02 16.14 2.31
N LYS A 117 9.30 16.44 2.47
CA LYS A 117 10.16 16.80 1.36
C LYS A 117 10.46 15.66 0.39
N ASP A 118 10.34 14.42 0.84
CA ASP A 118 10.54 13.26 -0.01
C ASP A 118 9.29 12.89 -0.79
N GLY A 119 8.19 13.62 -0.60
CA GLY A 119 6.95 13.35 -1.30
C GLY A 119 6.82 14.19 -2.55
N VAL A 120 7.42 13.75 -3.64
CA VAL A 120 7.24 14.45 -4.92
C VAL A 120 5.96 14.02 -5.64
N GLY A 121 5.13 13.18 -5.01
CA GLY A 121 3.86 12.78 -5.58
C GLY A 121 3.97 11.69 -6.64
N LEU A 122 5.03 10.90 -6.60
CA LEU A 122 5.22 9.82 -7.57
C LEU A 122 4.90 8.44 -7.02
N GLY A 123 4.95 8.27 -5.69
CA GLY A 123 4.80 6.94 -5.08
C GLY A 123 3.50 6.26 -5.45
N LEU A 124 2.38 6.95 -5.29
CA LEU A 124 1.08 6.36 -5.60
C LEU A 124 0.85 6.26 -7.10
N TYR A 125 1.37 7.20 -7.88
CA TYR A 125 1.32 7.10 -9.33
C TYR A 125 2.05 5.85 -9.81
N ILE A 126 3.22 5.57 -9.25
CA ILE A 126 3.99 4.37 -9.62
C ILE A 126 3.21 3.11 -9.26
N VAL A 127 2.57 3.08 -8.08
CA VAL A 127 1.73 1.94 -7.67
C VAL A 127 0.65 1.68 -8.72
N LYS A 128 -0.07 2.73 -9.11
CA LYS A 128 -1.15 2.59 -10.08
C LYS A 128 -0.62 2.11 -11.43
N THR A 129 0.53 2.62 -11.86
CA THR A 129 1.14 2.22 -13.11
C THR A 129 1.52 0.74 -13.11
N ILE A 130 2.14 0.27 -12.03
CA ILE A 130 2.51 -1.14 -11.92
C ILE A 130 1.26 -2.02 -11.98
N LEU A 131 0.24 -1.69 -11.18
CA LEU A 131 -0.95 -2.51 -11.11
C LEU A 131 -1.71 -2.53 -12.44
N ASN A 132 -1.74 -1.40 -13.15
CA ASN A 132 -2.35 -1.36 -14.48
C ASN A 132 -1.64 -2.32 -15.45
N THR A 133 -0.32 -2.45 -15.34
CA THR A 133 0.45 -3.35 -16.20
C THR A 133 -0.02 -4.80 -16.02
N TYR A 134 -0.42 -5.18 -14.82
CA TYR A 134 -0.90 -6.53 -14.52
C TYR A 134 -2.43 -6.64 -14.58
N LYS A 135 -3.11 -5.55 -14.95
CA LYS A 135 -4.58 -5.49 -15.00
C LYS A 135 -5.19 -5.80 -13.64
N GLU A 136 -4.53 -5.30 -12.60
CA GLU A 136 -5.04 -5.42 -11.24
C GLU A 136 -5.57 -4.09 -10.76
N ASP A 137 -6.35 -4.13 -9.68
CA ASP A 137 -7.08 -2.98 -9.17
C ASP A 137 -6.46 -2.45 -7.89
N ILE A 138 -6.68 -1.15 -7.64
CA ILE A 138 -6.40 -0.57 -6.35
C ILE A 138 -7.53 0.39 -6.01
N THR A 139 -7.97 0.34 -4.75
CA THR A 139 -8.97 1.24 -4.23
C THR A 139 -8.45 1.91 -2.97
N VAL A 140 -9.04 3.04 -2.64
CA VAL A 140 -8.70 3.77 -1.42
C VAL A 140 -9.97 4.27 -0.75
N THR A 141 -10.01 4.12 0.57
CA THR A 141 -11.07 4.73 1.38
C THR A 141 -10.40 5.58 2.45
N SER A 142 -11.03 6.68 2.81
CA SER A 142 -10.53 7.53 3.89
C SER A 142 -11.73 8.15 4.59
N GLN A 143 -11.90 7.80 5.87
CA GLN A 143 -13.07 8.21 6.60
C GLN A 143 -12.82 8.05 8.09
N ASP A 144 -13.25 9.04 8.86
CA ASP A 144 -13.17 9.01 10.32
C ASP A 144 -11.74 8.77 10.84
N GLY A 145 -10.77 9.38 10.16
CA GLY A 145 -9.37 9.30 10.60
C GLY A 145 -8.67 8.01 10.24
N PHE A 146 -9.23 7.24 9.30
CA PHE A 146 -8.58 5.99 8.88
C PHE A 146 -8.58 5.91 7.36
N THR A 147 -7.40 5.71 6.78
CA THR A 147 -7.21 5.60 5.33
C THR A 147 -6.69 4.20 5.01
N GLU A 148 -7.32 3.54 4.05
CA GLU A 148 -6.92 2.19 3.68
C GLU A 148 -6.84 2.06 2.16
N PHE A 149 -5.69 1.57 1.68
CA PHE A 149 -5.49 1.21 0.28
C PHE A 149 -5.59 -0.30 0.16
N THR A 150 -6.34 -0.79 -0.83
CA THR A 150 -6.47 -2.22 -1.09
C THR A 150 -6.18 -2.49 -2.55
N PHE A 151 -5.22 -3.37 -2.81
CA PHE A 151 -4.94 -3.79 -4.18
C PHE A 151 -5.10 -5.29 -4.32
N THR A 152 -5.24 -5.74 -5.57
CA THR A 152 -5.50 -7.14 -5.88
C THR A 152 -4.34 -7.75 -6.63
N LEU A 153 -4.17 -9.04 -6.46
CA LEU A 153 -3.31 -9.88 -7.29
C LEU A 153 -4.06 -11.16 -7.57
N SER A 154 -3.73 -11.81 -8.68
CA SER A 154 -4.35 -13.07 -9.03
C SER A 154 -3.75 -14.19 -8.20
N GLU A 155 -4.59 -14.97 -7.55
CA GLU A 155 -4.18 -16.10 -6.73
C GLU A 155 -3.81 -17.29 -7.62
N VAL A 156 -2.78 -18.03 -7.22
CA VAL A 156 -2.35 -19.25 -7.93
C VAL A 156 -3.38 -20.35 -7.79
#